data_1f649de7ccaf6d296a7a0e69754195c9
#
_entry.id   1f649de7ccaf6d296a7a0e69754195c9
#
_cell.length_a   1.000
_cell.length_b   1.000
_cell.length_c   1.000
_cell.angle_alpha   90.00
_cell.angle_beta   90.00
_cell.angle_gamma   90.00
#
_symmetry.space_group_name_H-M   'P 1'
#
loop_
_entity.id
_entity.type
_entity.pdbx_description
1 polymer ?
#
loop_
_entity_poly.entity_id
_entity_poly.type
_entity_poly.pdbx_seq_one_letter_code
_entity_poly.pdbx_strand_id
1 'polypeptide(L)'
;FRSYSKPDYELLVSEGCDLAIENRMITHSPEVLEMLQSFDIPVMIEYSSYEQHPLGKVEWVKFFGALTGKEAEAEEAFAEQTEILEEVESGEKTGKTIAFFYVTSNGLIQVRQSTDYIPKLIELAGGRYIFENLEDSGSGRSTLNMQVEDFYAGAKDADILIYNSSIDGGVTTVDELIGKCNILKDFRSEERRVG
;
A
#
# COMPACT_ATOMS: atom_id res chain seq x y z
N PHE A 1 -5.48 7.61 18.40
CA PHE A 1 -6.46 7.02 17.46
C PHE A 1 -6.40 5.52 17.57
N ARG A 2 -7.37 4.94 18.26
CA ARG A 2 -7.51 3.49 18.39
C ARG A 2 -8.67 3.05 17.54
N SER A 3 -8.36 2.43 16.37
CA SER A 3 -9.32 1.67 15.58
C SER A 3 -10.45 2.53 14.94
N TYR A 4 -10.92 2.15 13.77
CA TYR A 4 -12.12 2.66 13.09
C TYR A 4 -13.41 2.60 13.94
N SER A 5 -13.31 2.13 15.16
CA SER A 5 -14.42 1.95 16.09
C SER A 5 -14.56 3.16 17.00
N LYS A 6 -15.41 4.07 16.63
CA LYS A 6 -15.94 5.19 17.42
C LYS A 6 -14.92 6.30 17.75
N PRO A 7 -14.92 7.38 16.95
CA PRO A 7 -14.27 8.65 17.29
C PRO A 7 -14.77 9.15 18.66
N ASP A 8 -13.95 9.95 19.31
CA ASP A 8 -14.40 10.72 20.46
C ASP A 8 -15.17 11.95 19.96
N TYR A 9 -16.46 11.80 19.82
CA TYR A 9 -17.33 12.84 19.26
C TYR A 9 -17.38 14.10 20.12
N GLU A 10 -17.30 13.94 21.48
CA GLU A 10 -17.28 15.08 22.39
C GLU A 10 -16.03 15.92 22.18
N LEU A 11 -14.90 15.27 21.98
CA LEU A 11 -13.64 15.93 21.66
C LEU A 11 -13.71 16.64 20.30
N LEU A 12 -14.21 15.97 19.27
CA LEU A 12 -14.33 16.56 17.93
C LEU A 12 -15.18 17.84 17.95
N VAL A 13 -16.31 17.82 18.65
CA VAL A 13 -17.19 18.99 18.79
C VAL A 13 -16.51 20.09 19.62
N SER A 14 -15.85 19.71 20.74
CA SER A 14 -15.20 20.70 21.61
C SER A 14 -14.01 21.40 20.96
N GLU A 15 -13.30 20.70 20.08
CA GLU A 15 -12.17 21.27 19.31
C GLU A 15 -12.62 22.00 18.03
N GLY A 16 -13.93 22.01 17.74
CA GLY A 16 -14.49 22.71 16.58
C GLY A 16 -14.08 22.11 15.26
N CYS A 17 -14.28 20.80 15.10
CA CYS A 17 -13.94 20.08 13.88
C CYS A 17 -14.79 20.56 12.70
N ASP A 18 -14.17 21.22 11.71
CA ASP A 18 -14.83 21.76 10.52
C ASP A 18 -15.09 20.70 9.44
N LEU A 19 -14.27 19.66 9.39
CA LEU A 19 -14.32 18.60 8.38
C LEU A 19 -13.69 17.31 8.91
N ALA A 20 -14.41 16.20 8.82
CA ALA A 20 -13.84 14.88 9.01
C ALA A 20 -13.39 14.30 7.67
N ILE A 21 -12.12 13.92 7.56
CA ILE A 21 -11.60 13.24 6.38
C ILE A 21 -11.41 11.77 6.73
N GLU A 22 -12.16 10.93 6.07
CA GLU A 22 -12.21 9.50 6.32
C GLU A 22 -11.81 8.72 5.08
N ASN A 23 -11.19 7.57 5.24
CA ASN A 23 -10.98 6.69 4.12
C ASN A 23 -12.24 5.85 3.81
N ARG A 24 -12.26 5.16 2.68
CA ARG A 24 -13.42 4.38 2.24
C ARG A 24 -13.88 3.32 3.25
N MET A 25 -13.05 2.90 4.21
CA MET A 25 -13.45 1.92 5.23
C MET A 25 -14.61 2.42 6.10
N ILE A 26 -14.83 3.75 6.18
CA ILE A 26 -15.98 4.35 6.86
C ILE A 26 -17.32 3.81 6.32
N THR A 27 -17.39 3.39 5.06
CA THR A 27 -18.60 2.81 4.48
C THR A 27 -19.04 1.49 5.12
N HIS A 28 -18.14 0.83 5.86
CA HIS A 28 -18.43 -0.36 6.66
C HIS A 28 -18.91 -0.02 8.09
N SER A 29 -18.92 1.27 8.44
CA SER A 29 -19.35 1.78 9.74
C SER A 29 -20.31 2.98 9.55
N PRO A 30 -21.48 2.76 8.92
CA PRO A 30 -22.40 3.84 8.60
C PRO A 30 -22.86 4.62 9.83
N GLU A 31 -22.90 3.98 11.01
CA GLU A 31 -23.22 4.61 12.27
C GLU A 31 -22.22 5.71 12.68
N VAL A 32 -20.95 5.60 12.28
CA VAL A 32 -19.94 6.64 12.52
C VAL A 32 -20.21 7.84 11.63
N LEU A 33 -20.51 7.59 10.36
CA LEU A 33 -20.87 8.63 9.39
C LEU A 33 -22.12 9.42 9.83
N GLU A 34 -23.19 8.69 10.20
CA GLU A 34 -24.45 9.28 10.69
C GLU A 34 -24.20 10.12 11.97
N MET A 35 -23.36 9.64 12.88
CA MET A 35 -23.06 10.35 14.11
C MET A 35 -22.30 11.66 13.85
N LEU A 36 -21.25 11.64 12.99
CA LEU A 36 -20.54 12.85 12.60
C LEU A 36 -21.47 13.88 11.97
N GLN A 37 -22.33 13.43 11.06
CA GLN A 37 -23.33 14.31 10.41
C GLN A 37 -24.35 14.86 11.41
N SER A 38 -24.72 14.10 12.45
CA SER A 38 -25.65 14.57 13.49
C SER A 38 -25.10 15.72 14.34
N PHE A 39 -23.77 15.88 14.37
CA PHE A 39 -23.06 17.00 14.99
C PHE A 39 -22.72 18.10 14.01
N ASP A 40 -23.33 18.12 12.82
CA ASP A 40 -23.05 19.07 11.73
C ASP A 40 -21.58 19.06 11.27
N ILE A 41 -20.85 17.95 11.49
CA ILE A 41 -19.50 17.76 10.98
C ILE A 41 -19.59 17.15 9.59
N PRO A 42 -19.26 17.90 8.52
CA PRO A 42 -19.22 17.34 7.17
C PRO A 42 -18.15 16.25 7.06
N VAL A 43 -18.47 15.21 6.28
CA VAL A 43 -17.55 14.08 6.08
C VAL A 43 -17.17 13.98 4.62
N MET A 44 -15.87 13.99 4.36
CA MET A 44 -15.30 13.70 3.07
C MET A 44 -14.64 12.32 3.08
N ILE A 45 -14.87 11.54 2.03
CA ILE A 45 -14.22 10.23 1.87
C ILE A 45 -13.06 10.38 0.89
N GLU A 46 -11.83 10.13 1.35
CA GLU A 46 -10.65 10.14 0.53
C GLU A 46 -10.41 8.76 -0.11
N TYR A 47 -9.85 8.75 -1.32
CA TYR A 47 -9.64 7.55 -2.12
C TYR A 47 -8.16 7.34 -2.50
N SER A 48 -7.22 8.03 -1.88
CA SER A 48 -5.79 7.95 -2.22
C SER A 48 -5.26 6.51 -2.23
N SER A 49 -5.78 5.66 -1.35
CA SER A 49 -5.39 4.26 -1.26
C SER A 49 -5.84 3.41 -2.45
N TYR A 50 -6.77 3.92 -3.28
CA TYR A 50 -7.28 3.24 -4.47
C TYR A 50 -6.62 3.69 -5.77
N GLU A 51 -5.75 4.71 -5.68
CA GLU A 51 -4.96 5.14 -6.83
C GLU A 51 -4.00 4.03 -7.25
N GLN A 52 -4.07 3.65 -8.50
CA GLN A 52 -3.22 2.59 -9.05
C GLN A 52 -1.83 3.12 -9.46
N HIS A 53 -1.75 4.41 -9.80
CA HIS A 53 -0.49 5.03 -10.15
C HIS A 53 0.14 5.69 -8.91
N PRO A 54 1.46 5.52 -8.67
CA PRO A 54 2.14 6.12 -7.52
C PRO A 54 1.96 7.63 -7.43
N LEU A 55 2.10 8.37 -8.56
CA LEU A 55 1.85 9.81 -8.58
C LEU A 55 0.40 10.17 -8.27
N GLY A 56 -0.58 9.34 -8.67
CA GLY A 56 -1.98 9.57 -8.29
C GLY A 56 -2.16 9.60 -6.78
N LYS A 57 -1.46 8.71 -6.04
CA LYS A 57 -1.46 8.74 -4.57
C LYS A 57 -0.84 10.02 -4.00
N VAL A 58 0.27 10.47 -4.58
CA VAL A 58 0.95 11.68 -4.14
C VAL A 58 0.16 12.93 -4.51
N GLU A 59 -0.54 12.94 -5.63
CA GLU A 59 -1.32 14.08 -6.12
C GLU A 59 -2.40 14.53 -5.11
N TRP A 60 -2.87 13.64 -4.24
CA TRP A 60 -3.77 14.00 -3.14
C TRP A 60 -3.21 15.07 -2.21
N VAL A 61 -1.89 15.30 -2.19
CA VAL A 61 -1.28 16.41 -1.45
C VAL A 61 -1.82 17.76 -1.92
N LYS A 62 -2.12 17.93 -3.21
CA LYS A 62 -2.71 19.16 -3.76
C LYS A 62 -4.11 19.42 -3.20
N PHE A 63 -4.89 18.34 -3.07
CA PHE A 63 -6.21 18.44 -2.45
C PHE A 63 -6.11 18.89 -0.98
N PHE A 64 -5.20 18.30 -0.20
CA PHE A 64 -4.96 18.72 1.19
C PHE A 64 -4.37 20.13 1.27
N GLY A 65 -3.51 20.52 0.31
CA GLY A 65 -3.02 21.89 0.16
C GLY A 65 -4.17 22.87 -0.02
N ALA A 66 -5.11 22.60 -0.92
CA ALA A 66 -6.28 23.45 -1.14
C ALA A 66 -7.18 23.57 0.10
N LEU A 67 -7.39 22.48 0.85
CA LEU A 67 -8.15 22.50 2.10
C LEU A 67 -7.53 23.35 3.21
N THR A 68 -6.20 23.48 3.21
CA THR A 68 -5.45 24.15 4.28
C THR A 68 -4.85 25.51 3.87
N GLY A 69 -5.13 25.96 2.64
CA GLY A 69 -4.54 27.20 2.10
C GLY A 69 -3.03 27.10 1.86
N LYS A 70 -2.56 25.92 1.47
CA LYS A 70 -1.16 25.58 1.23
C LYS A 70 -0.93 25.03 -0.18
N GLU A 71 -1.63 25.62 -1.15
CA GLU A 71 -1.60 25.18 -2.53
C GLU A 71 -0.18 25.24 -3.13
N ALA A 72 0.56 26.31 -2.83
CA ALA A 72 1.90 26.49 -3.39
C ALA A 72 2.89 25.43 -2.88
N GLU A 73 2.87 25.16 -1.57
CA GLU A 73 3.72 24.14 -0.95
C GLU A 73 3.33 22.73 -1.44
N ALA A 74 2.04 22.49 -1.68
CA ALA A 74 1.55 21.21 -2.19
C ALA A 74 1.94 20.98 -3.67
N GLU A 75 1.89 22.04 -4.50
CA GLU A 75 2.37 21.99 -5.89
C GLU A 75 3.87 21.73 -5.95
N GLU A 76 4.67 22.41 -5.12
CA GLU A 76 6.12 22.19 -5.04
C GLU A 76 6.43 20.73 -4.64
N ALA A 77 5.78 20.23 -3.56
CA ALA A 77 5.98 18.87 -3.11
C ALA A 77 5.58 17.81 -4.17
N PHE A 78 4.52 18.05 -4.93
CA PHE A 78 4.11 17.19 -6.01
C PHE A 78 5.10 17.23 -7.19
N ALA A 79 5.58 18.43 -7.55
CA ALA A 79 6.56 18.62 -8.62
C ALA A 79 7.86 17.87 -8.32
N GLU A 80 8.39 17.96 -7.11
CA GLU A 80 9.58 17.22 -6.67
C GLU A 80 9.40 15.70 -6.85
N GLN A 81 8.24 15.14 -6.51
CA GLN A 81 7.97 13.71 -6.68
C GLN A 81 7.87 13.32 -8.17
N THR A 82 7.36 14.23 -9.00
CA THR A 82 7.29 14.03 -10.45
C THR A 82 8.69 13.98 -11.08
N GLU A 83 9.57 14.90 -10.68
CA GLU A 83 10.97 14.94 -11.15
C GLU A 83 11.72 13.65 -10.76
N ILE A 84 11.56 13.18 -9.52
CA ILE A 84 12.16 11.92 -9.05
C ILE A 84 11.67 10.73 -9.91
N LEU A 85 10.37 10.71 -10.21
CA LEU A 85 9.82 9.62 -11.04
C LEU A 85 10.38 9.68 -12.47
N GLU A 86 10.46 10.85 -13.09
CA GLU A 86 11.05 11.04 -14.43
C GLU A 86 12.52 10.58 -14.45
N GLU A 87 13.29 10.86 -13.40
CA GLU A 87 14.66 10.38 -13.26
C GLU A 87 14.71 8.85 -13.22
N VAL A 88 13.85 8.23 -12.39
CA VAL A 88 13.75 6.76 -12.27
C VAL A 88 13.33 6.12 -13.60
N GLU A 89 12.33 6.69 -14.31
CA GLU A 89 11.83 6.18 -15.57
C GLU A 89 12.87 6.28 -16.71
N SER A 90 13.76 7.28 -16.64
CA SER A 90 14.85 7.47 -17.60
C SER A 90 16.03 6.50 -17.34
N GLY A 91 16.04 5.83 -16.20
CA GLY A 91 17.07 4.89 -15.81
C GLY A 91 17.08 3.59 -16.64
N GLU A 92 18.11 2.79 -16.45
CA GLU A 92 18.25 1.51 -17.14
C GLU A 92 17.17 0.51 -16.67
N LYS A 93 16.39 -0.01 -17.62
CA LYS A 93 15.41 -1.07 -17.33
C LYS A 93 16.09 -2.42 -17.27
N THR A 94 16.27 -2.95 -16.08
CA THR A 94 16.95 -4.24 -15.88
C THR A 94 16.09 -5.43 -16.29
N GLY A 95 14.76 -5.27 -16.31
CA GLY A 95 13.80 -6.35 -16.59
C GLY A 95 13.80 -7.47 -15.56
N LYS A 96 14.48 -7.29 -14.42
CA LYS A 96 14.50 -8.29 -13.34
C LYS A 96 13.10 -8.58 -12.83
N THR A 97 12.83 -9.85 -12.56
CA THR A 97 11.57 -10.31 -12.02
C THR A 97 11.55 -10.18 -10.50
N ILE A 98 10.46 -9.60 -9.99
CA ILE A 98 10.33 -9.26 -8.57
C ILE A 98 9.05 -9.87 -8.00
N ALA A 99 9.18 -10.59 -6.87
CA ALA A 99 8.06 -11.01 -6.05
C ALA A 99 7.99 -10.13 -4.80
N PHE A 100 6.86 -9.44 -4.61
CA PHE A 100 6.55 -8.67 -3.41
C PHE A 100 5.50 -9.41 -2.59
N PHE A 101 5.79 -9.72 -1.32
CA PHE A 101 4.93 -10.57 -0.52
C PHE A 101 4.99 -10.27 0.98
N TYR A 102 4.03 -10.84 1.71
CA TYR A 102 3.94 -10.85 3.17
C TYR A 102 3.50 -12.24 3.65
N VAL A 103 4.04 -12.72 4.77
CA VAL A 103 3.62 -13.97 5.42
C VAL A 103 2.60 -13.64 6.51
N THR A 104 1.36 -14.06 6.33
CA THR A 104 0.27 -13.80 7.26
C THR A 104 0.39 -14.64 8.54
N SER A 105 -0.29 -14.25 9.61
CA SER A 105 -0.26 -14.97 10.89
C SER A 105 -0.78 -16.41 10.83
N ASN A 106 -1.61 -16.73 9.82
CA ASN A 106 -2.10 -18.08 9.56
C ASN A 106 -1.28 -18.85 8.52
N GLY A 107 -0.09 -18.35 8.16
CA GLY A 107 0.88 -19.04 7.32
C GLY A 107 0.60 -18.96 5.81
N LEU A 108 -0.39 -18.17 5.37
CA LEU A 108 -0.60 -17.90 3.95
C LEU A 108 0.37 -16.83 3.45
N ILE A 109 0.65 -16.84 2.16
CA ILE A 109 1.39 -15.77 1.50
C ILE A 109 0.41 -14.77 0.91
N GLN A 110 0.52 -13.51 1.33
CA GLN A 110 -0.22 -12.41 0.73
C GLN A 110 0.65 -11.73 -0.31
N VAL A 111 0.12 -11.60 -1.52
CA VAL A 111 0.75 -10.92 -2.66
C VAL A 111 -0.12 -9.78 -3.16
N ARG A 112 0.43 -8.88 -3.98
CA ARG A 112 -0.34 -7.81 -4.61
C ARG A 112 -1.04 -8.31 -5.88
N GLN A 113 -2.24 -7.81 -6.14
CA GLN A 113 -2.86 -7.98 -7.45
C GLN A 113 -2.06 -7.20 -8.50
N SER A 114 -2.09 -7.66 -9.75
CA SER A 114 -1.35 -7.04 -10.86
C SER A 114 -1.73 -5.58 -11.11
N THR A 115 -2.95 -5.19 -10.74
CA THR A 115 -3.48 -3.84 -10.88
C THR A 115 -3.16 -2.91 -9.70
N ASP A 116 -2.48 -3.42 -8.65
CA ASP A 116 -2.09 -2.60 -7.49
C ASP A 116 -0.92 -1.66 -7.85
N TYR A 117 -0.75 -0.59 -7.06
CA TYR A 117 0.31 0.39 -7.27
C TYR A 117 1.73 -0.17 -7.06
N ILE A 118 1.92 -1.23 -6.27
CA ILE A 118 3.25 -1.85 -6.07
C ILE A 118 3.79 -2.49 -7.35
N PRO A 119 3.03 -3.32 -8.10
CA PRO A 119 3.45 -3.74 -9.44
C PRO A 119 3.79 -2.57 -10.36
N LYS A 120 3.04 -1.47 -10.29
CA LYS A 120 3.33 -0.27 -11.08
C LYS A 120 4.64 0.39 -10.66
N LEU A 121 4.95 0.49 -9.36
CA LEU A 121 6.25 0.96 -8.87
C LEU A 121 7.41 0.09 -9.36
N ILE A 122 7.23 -1.24 -9.35
CA ILE A 122 8.23 -2.18 -9.85
C ILE A 122 8.50 -1.95 -11.35
N GLU A 123 7.45 -1.74 -12.14
CA GLU A 123 7.55 -1.45 -13.58
C GLU A 123 8.28 -0.13 -13.83
N LEU A 124 7.90 0.93 -13.12
CA LEU A 124 8.53 2.26 -13.22
C LEU A 124 10.02 2.20 -12.85
N ALA A 125 10.37 1.40 -11.84
CA ALA A 125 11.77 1.16 -11.46
C ALA A 125 12.53 0.23 -12.44
N GLY A 126 11.94 -0.12 -13.58
CA GLY A 126 12.57 -0.93 -14.62
C GLY A 126 12.61 -2.43 -14.35
N GLY A 127 11.84 -2.90 -13.35
CA GLY A 127 11.64 -4.31 -13.07
C GLY A 127 10.35 -4.87 -13.68
N ARG A 128 10.03 -6.12 -13.35
CA ARG A 128 8.81 -6.82 -13.76
C ARG A 128 8.23 -7.57 -12.58
N TYR A 129 6.96 -7.31 -12.27
CA TYR A 129 6.28 -8.05 -11.22
C TYR A 129 5.98 -9.47 -11.68
N ILE A 130 6.34 -10.49 -10.86
CA ILE A 130 6.26 -11.89 -11.32
C ILE A 130 4.82 -12.40 -11.50
N PHE A 131 3.86 -11.83 -10.75
CA PHE A 131 2.44 -12.17 -10.82
C PHE A 131 1.66 -11.20 -11.74
N GLU A 132 2.08 -11.08 -13.01
CA GLU A 132 1.56 -10.10 -13.97
C GLU A 132 0.04 -10.18 -14.25
N ASN A 133 -0.55 -11.38 -14.12
CA ASN A 133 -1.96 -11.63 -14.45
C ASN A 133 -2.77 -12.07 -13.22
N LEU A 134 -2.33 -11.72 -12.04
CA LEU A 134 -3.00 -12.12 -10.81
C LEU A 134 -4.07 -11.09 -10.43
N GLU A 135 -5.32 -11.39 -10.77
CA GLU A 135 -6.49 -10.56 -10.47
C GLU A 135 -7.60 -11.39 -9.85
N ASP A 136 -8.24 -10.84 -8.82
CA ASP A 136 -9.48 -11.37 -8.26
C ASP A 136 -10.65 -10.50 -8.76
N SER A 137 -11.31 -10.98 -9.80
CA SER A 137 -12.39 -10.27 -10.47
C SER A 137 -13.63 -10.19 -9.57
N GLY A 138 -13.64 -9.31 -8.60
CA GLY A 138 -14.83 -9.03 -7.79
C GLY A 138 -14.58 -8.63 -6.34
N SER A 139 -13.39 -8.81 -5.80
CA SER A 139 -13.14 -8.51 -4.37
C SER A 139 -12.91 -7.03 -4.08
N GLY A 140 -12.50 -6.23 -5.07
CA GLY A 140 -12.08 -4.83 -4.89
C GLY A 140 -10.88 -4.68 -3.93
N ARG A 141 -10.18 -5.78 -3.64
CA ARG A 141 -9.00 -5.80 -2.76
C ARG A 141 -7.74 -5.57 -3.59
N SER A 142 -6.74 -4.99 -2.98
CA SER A 142 -5.41 -4.81 -3.60
C SER A 142 -4.49 -6.03 -3.43
N THR A 143 -4.90 -7.00 -2.61
CA THR A 143 -4.08 -8.17 -2.23
C THR A 143 -4.85 -9.47 -2.38
N LEU A 144 -4.11 -10.55 -2.63
CA LEU A 144 -4.58 -11.93 -2.64
C LEU A 144 -3.77 -12.79 -1.67
N ASN A 145 -4.43 -13.72 -1.02
CA ASN A 145 -3.78 -14.76 -0.22
C ASN A 145 -3.67 -16.04 -1.03
N MET A 146 -2.50 -16.67 -1.03
CA MET A 146 -2.25 -17.96 -1.68
C MET A 146 -1.54 -18.92 -0.74
N GLN A 147 -1.58 -20.19 -1.08
CA GLN A 147 -0.82 -21.22 -0.37
C GLN A 147 0.68 -21.03 -0.61
N VAL A 148 1.47 -21.49 0.34
CA VAL A 148 2.94 -21.37 0.28
C VAL A 148 3.51 -22.07 -0.94
N GLU A 149 2.94 -23.22 -1.30
CA GLU A 149 3.33 -24.02 -2.46
C GLU A 149 3.02 -23.33 -3.78
N ASP A 150 1.87 -22.64 -3.87
CA ASP A 150 1.47 -21.88 -5.05
C ASP A 150 2.38 -20.65 -5.23
N PHE A 151 2.71 -19.99 -4.12
CA PHE A 151 3.69 -18.89 -4.14
C PHE A 151 5.06 -19.39 -4.62
N TYR A 152 5.55 -20.49 -4.06
CA TYR A 152 6.83 -21.06 -4.48
C TYR A 152 6.83 -21.41 -5.96
N ALA A 153 5.79 -22.10 -6.43
CA ALA A 153 5.67 -22.49 -7.84
C ALA A 153 5.68 -21.27 -8.77
N GLY A 154 5.03 -20.17 -8.37
CA GLY A 154 4.93 -18.93 -9.17
C GLY A 154 6.15 -18.00 -9.05
N ALA A 155 6.86 -18.01 -7.92
CA ALA A 155 7.90 -17.04 -7.61
C ALA A 155 9.33 -17.62 -7.52
N LYS A 156 9.52 -18.93 -7.62
CA LYS A 156 10.83 -19.61 -7.44
C LYS A 156 11.92 -19.11 -8.41
N ASP A 157 11.51 -18.60 -9.56
CA ASP A 157 12.40 -18.08 -10.58
C ASP A 157 12.51 -16.54 -10.55
N ALA A 158 11.99 -15.87 -9.50
CA ALA A 158 12.14 -14.45 -9.31
C ALA A 158 13.61 -14.09 -9.04
N ASP A 159 14.08 -13.00 -9.68
CA ASP A 159 15.42 -12.47 -9.43
C ASP A 159 15.53 -11.81 -8.05
N ILE A 160 14.43 -11.19 -7.59
CA ILE A 160 14.38 -10.45 -6.32
C ILE A 160 13.11 -10.82 -5.56
N LEU A 161 13.28 -11.10 -4.27
CA LEU A 161 12.18 -11.24 -3.32
C LEU A 161 12.16 -10.03 -2.38
N ILE A 162 11.01 -9.35 -2.33
CA ILE A 162 10.79 -8.22 -1.41
C ILE A 162 9.74 -8.63 -0.37
N TYR A 163 10.15 -8.69 0.89
CA TYR A 163 9.25 -8.94 2.00
C TYR A 163 8.71 -7.64 2.59
N ASN A 164 7.38 -7.54 2.69
CA ASN A 164 6.75 -6.38 3.33
C ASN A 164 6.78 -6.51 4.85
N SER A 165 7.86 -6.05 5.49
CA SER A 165 8.04 -6.08 6.95
C SER A 165 7.20 -5.03 7.70
N SER A 166 6.61 -4.04 7.00
CA SER A 166 5.88 -2.94 7.63
C SER A 166 4.58 -3.38 8.32
N ILE A 167 4.04 -4.55 7.97
CA ILE A 167 2.77 -5.04 8.51
C ILE A 167 2.92 -5.59 9.92
N ASP A 168 4.01 -6.31 10.21
CA ASP A 168 4.20 -6.98 11.49
C ASP A 168 5.39 -6.46 12.33
N GLY A 169 6.16 -5.54 11.78
CA GLY A 169 7.22 -4.79 12.50
C GLY A 169 8.31 -5.64 13.16
N GLY A 170 8.28 -6.96 12.94
CA GLY A 170 9.08 -7.89 13.72
C GLY A 170 10.13 -8.67 12.95
N VAL A 171 10.16 -8.60 11.62
CA VAL A 171 11.14 -9.32 10.81
C VAL A 171 12.24 -8.35 10.38
N THR A 172 13.43 -8.56 10.91
CA THR A 172 14.61 -7.73 10.65
C THR A 172 15.75 -8.50 9.99
N THR A 173 15.65 -9.84 9.97
CA THR A 173 16.67 -10.72 9.40
C THR A 173 16.05 -11.76 8.48
N VAL A 174 16.86 -12.27 7.56
CA VAL A 174 16.46 -13.37 6.66
C VAL A 174 16.15 -14.64 7.45
N ASP A 175 16.88 -14.93 8.52
CA ASP A 175 16.66 -16.13 9.33
C ASP A 175 15.31 -16.07 10.05
N GLU A 176 14.90 -14.91 10.55
CA GLU A 176 13.55 -14.70 11.11
C GLU A 176 12.48 -14.92 10.05
N LEU A 177 12.68 -14.42 8.83
CA LEU A 177 11.76 -14.61 7.71
C LEU A 177 11.64 -16.09 7.32
N ILE A 178 12.77 -16.81 7.23
CA ILE A 178 12.79 -18.25 6.99
C ILE A 178 12.09 -19.00 8.13
N GLY A 179 12.25 -18.55 9.37
CA GLY A 179 11.51 -19.08 10.53
C GLY A 179 10.00 -18.97 10.41
N LYS A 180 9.49 -17.90 9.76
CA LYS A 180 8.06 -17.75 9.46
C LYS A 180 7.59 -18.60 8.29
N CYS A 181 8.43 -18.79 7.29
CA CYS A 181 8.09 -19.50 6.07
C CYS A 181 9.31 -20.29 5.55
N ASN A 182 9.42 -21.55 5.95
CA ASN A 182 10.61 -22.38 5.73
C ASN A 182 10.93 -22.64 4.25
N ILE A 183 9.93 -22.59 3.35
CA ILE A 183 10.13 -22.79 1.91
C ILE A 183 11.02 -21.70 1.29
N LEU A 184 11.13 -20.56 1.96
CA LEU A 184 11.96 -19.45 1.47
C LEU A 184 13.45 -19.78 1.43
N LYS A 185 13.91 -20.80 2.16
CA LYS A 185 15.28 -21.30 2.06
C LYS A 185 15.60 -21.90 0.69
N ASP A 186 14.57 -22.40 -0.02
CA ASP A 186 14.72 -23.11 -1.29
C ASP A 186 14.74 -22.16 -2.51
N PHE A 187 14.50 -20.85 -2.27
CA PHE A 187 14.65 -19.84 -3.30
C PHE A 187 16.14 -19.59 -3.60
N ARG A 188 16.46 -19.43 -4.88
CA ARG A 188 17.78 -19.00 -5.30
C ARG A 188 18.03 -17.58 -4.76
N SER A 189 19.09 -17.40 -3.97
CA SER A 189 19.54 -16.05 -3.66
C SER A 189 21.06 -16.02 -3.53
N GLU A 190 21.69 -15.25 -4.38
CA GLU A 190 23.12 -14.92 -4.25
C GLU A 190 23.35 -13.84 -3.18
N GLU A 191 22.33 -12.99 -2.94
CA GLU A 191 22.32 -12.01 -1.84
C GLU A 191 20.95 -12.02 -1.16
N ARG A 192 20.95 -12.17 0.16
CA ARG A 192 19.76 -12.09 1.00
C ARG A 192 19.82 -10.84 1.87
N ARG A 193 18.93 -9.87 1.63
CA ARG A 193 18.76 -8.67 2.45
C ARG A 193 17.31 -8.52 2.86
N VAL A 194 17.09 -8.05 4.09
CA VAL A 194 15.78 -7.59 4.58
C VAL A 194 15.85 -6.06 4.58
N GLY A 195 14.94 -5.42 3.87
CA GLY A 195 14.82 -3.96 3.80
C GLY A 195 13.44 -3.53 4.23
#